data_a89112fae742b0032b1730084223e29b
#
_entry.id   a89112fae742b0032b1730084223e29b
#
_cell.length_a   1.000
_cell.length_b   1.000
_cell.length_c   1.000
_cell.angle_alpha   90.00
_cell.angle_beta   90.00
_cell.angle_gamma   90.00
#
_symmetry.space_group_name_H-M   'P 1'
#
loop_
_entity.id
_entity.type
_entity.pdbx_description
1 polymer ?
#
loop_
_entity_poly.entity_id
_entity_poly.type
_entity_poly.pdbx_seq_one_letter_code
_entity_poly.pdbx_strand_id
1 'polypeptide(L)'
;MKTIAIVATGGTIAGTGKKGKTAAYHAGEIDIDSIIETIPEINEVAHIKEYQLMNIDSNEMTHEKWLILKNNIEEILSDDTIDGAVVTHGTDTLDETAYFLTLTLNTPKPVVLTGAMRPATATSADGPFNLYQAICLACHGESYNRGVLALFSNTIYSGRDIEKVNNFKIDAFDQRSLGCLGYMQDQEVYFYTQTSKIHTVKSRFNKRIDSIKSVAIAFYYSGADAKILYDLANNHEGIVIAGSGSGNYSQAWLKAIEELSEKGTIFVRSSRISQGIVFDDEIFDPHHLCISSNTLSPQKARVLLMLALTQTHDRDEIREIFLQY
;
A
#
# COMPACT_ATOMS: atom_id res chain seq x y z
N MET A 1 -25.36 9.62 -13.78
CA MET A 1 -24.20 8.70 -13.86
C MET A 1 -23.04 9.43 -13.21
N LYS A 2 -22.21 8.74 -12.41
CA LYS A 2 -21.04 9.33 -11.77
C LYS A 2 -19.87 9.46 -12.75
N THR A 3 -18.97 10.39 -12.50
CA THR A 3 -17.74 10.57 -13.26
C THR A 3 -16.56 10.02 -12.45
N ILE A 4 -15.86 9.05 -13.00
CA ILE A 4 -14.70 8.40 -12.37
C ILE A 4 -13.43 8.72 -13.14
N ALA A 5 -12.42 9.20 -12.42
CA ALA A 5 -11.08 9.37 -12.97
C ALA A 5 -10.32 8.04 -12.93
N ILE A 6 -9.75 7.61 -14.06
CA ILE A 6 -8.81 6.50 -14.08
C ILE A 6 -7.39 7.09 -14.14
N VAL A 7 -6.61 6.86 -13.09
CA VAL A 7 -5.23 7.31 -12.97
C VAL A 7 -4.30 6.13 -13.22
N ALA A 8 -3.73 6.06 -14.41
CA ALA A 8 -2.88 4.95 -14.81
C ALA A 8 -1.41 5.19 -14.41
N THR A 9 -0.82 4.20 -13.72
CA THR A 9 0.60 4.21 -13.38
C THR A 9 1.41 3.11 -14.08
N GLY A 10 0.76 2.25 -14.88
CA GLY A 10 1.38 1.12 -15.57
C GLY A 10 1.05 -0.22 -14.92
N GLY A 11 2.06 -1.06 -14.74
CA GLY A 11 1.92 -2.40 -14.16
C GLY A 11 1.50 -3.48 -15.15
N THR A 12 1.24 -4.68 -14.66
CA THR A 12 0.87 -5.88 -15.43
C THR A 12 -0.44 -5.72 -16.20
N ILE A 13 -1.38 -4.94 -15.70
CA ILE A 13 -2.67 -4.68 -16.38
C ILE A 13 -2.46 -4.03 -17.75
N ALA A 14 -1.42 -3.20 -17.87
CA ALA A 14 -0.95 -2.56 -19.08
C ALA A 14 0.22 -3.34 -19.74
N GLY A 15 0.42 -4.58 -19.36
CA GLY A 15 1.55 -5.40 -19.81
C GLY A 15 1.26 -6.20 -21.06
N THR A 16 2.27 -6.34 -21.93
CA THR A 16 2.23 -7.19 -23.10
C THR A 16 3.27 -8.29 -23.06
N GLY A 17 2.92 -9.44 -23.63
CA GLY A 17 3.79 -10.60 -23.75
C GLY A 17 3.39 -11.50 -24.90
N LYS A 18 3.95 -12.68 -24.97
CA LYS A 18 3.54 -13.67 -25.97
C LYS A 18 2.07 -14.03 -25.76
N LYS A 19 1.27 -13.96 -26.83
CA LYS A 19 -0.17 -14.27 -26.81
C LYS A 19 -0.46 -15.60 -26.10
N GLY A 20 -1.35 -15.57 -25.14
CA GLY A 20 -1.78 -16.72 -24.36
C GLY A 20 -0.83 -17.12 -23.21
N LYS A 21 0.29 -16.41 -22.98
CA LYS A 21 1.23 -16.67 -21.88
C LYS A 21 1.00 -15.71 -20.72
N THR A 22 1.24 -16.19 -19.49
CA THR A 22 1.08 -15.42 -18.25
C THR A 22 2.41 -14.94 -17.67
N ALA A 23 3.54 -15.42 -18.19
CA ALA A 23 4.89 -15.07 -17.76
C ALA A 23 5.70 -14.50 -18.92
N ALA A 24 6.82 -13.83 -18.61
CA ALA A 24 7.71 -13.18 -19.58
C ALA A 24 6.99 -12.11 -20.42
N TYR A 25 6.45 -11.10 -19.73
CA TYR A 25 5.81 -9.91 -20.32
C TYR A 25 6.58 -8.66 -19.90
N HIS A 26 6.35 -7.56 -20.60
CA HIS A 26 6.79 -6.22 -20.21
C HIS A 26 5.61 -5.46 -19.63
N ALA A 27 5.77 -4.91 -18.43
CA ALA A 27 4.75 -4.09 -17.78
C ALA A 27 4.69 -2.70 -18.43
N GLY A 28 3.49 -2.10 -18.47
CA GLY A 28 3.36 -0.70 -18.87
C GLY A 28 3.55 -0.44 -20.37
N GLU A 29 3.21 -1.36 -21.27
CA GLU A 29 3.32 -1.17 -22.73
C GLU A 29 2.02 -0.73 -23.40
N ILE A 30 0.88 -0.86 -22.73
CA ILE A 30 -0.45 -0.50 -23.26
C ILE A 30 -0.96 0.73 -22.52
N ASP A 31 -1.46 1.69 -23.28
CA ASP A 31 -2.15 2.85 -22.70
C ASP A 31 -3.52 2.47 -22.15
N ILE A 32 -3.98 3.24 -21.17
CA ILE A 32 -5.23 2.95 -20.45
C ILE A 32 -6.45 2.92 -21.35
N ASP A 33 -6.51 3.79 -22.36
CA ASP A 33 -7.58 3.86 -23.36
C ASP A 33 -7.83 2.49 -24.02
N SER A 34 -6.74 1.82 -24.44
CA SER A 34 -6.82 0.49 -25.05
C SER A 34 -7.36 -0.58 -24.11
N ILE A 35 -7.16 -0.44 -22.81
CA ILE A 35 -7.72 -1.38 -21.82
C ILE A 35 -9.21 -1.11 -21.65
N ILE A 36 -9.62 0.15 -21.55
CA ILE A 36 -11.01 0.57 -21.39
C ILE A 36 -11.84 0.12 -22.61
N GLU A 37 -11.31 0.26 -23.83
CA GLU A 37 -11.96 -0.20 -25.04
C GLU A 37 -12.31 -1.70 -25.05
N THR A 38 -11.60 -2.50 -24.25
CA THR A 38 -11.91 -3.94 -24.10
C THR A 38 -13.11 -4.21 -23.16
N ILE A 39 -13.64 -3.19 -22.50
CA ILE A 39 -14.69 -3.32 -21.48
C ILE A 39 -15.80 -2.29 -21.77
N PRO A 40 -16.57 -2.46 -22.86
CA PRO A 40 -17.61 -1.49 -23.26
C PRO A 40 -18.69 -1.26 -22.18
N GLU A 41 -18.90 -2.23 -21.28
CA GLU A 41 -19.84 -2.17 -20.17
C GLU A 41 -19.52 -1.05 -19.17
N ILE A 42 -18.29 -0.56 -19.13
CA ILE A 42 -17.89 0.59 -18.29
C ILE A 42 -18.75 1.82 -18.59
N ASN A 43 -19.08 2.05 -19.87
CA ASN A 43 -19.88 3.21 -20.29
C ASN A 43 -21.34 3.16 -19.80
N GLU A 44 -21.81 2.01 -19.35
CA GLU A 44 -23.14 1.86 -18.72
C GLU A 44 -23.09 2.20 -17.22
N VAL A 45 -21.91 2.19 -16.60
CA VAL A 45 -21.69 2.38 -15.17
C VAL A 45 -21.27 3.81 -14.84
N ALA A 46 -20.32 4.39 -15.58
CA ALA A 46 -19.72 5.68 -15.29
C ALA A 46 -19.32 6.46 -16.53
N HIS A 47 -19.24 7.79 -16.38
CA HIS A 47 -18.45 8.62 -17.29
C HIS A 47 -16.98 8.52 -16.88
N ILE A 48 -16.09 8.18 -17.82
CA ILE A 48 -14.68 8.01 -17.54
C ILE A 48 -13.89 9.25 -17.98
N LYS A 49 -12.99 9.71 -17.10
CA LYS A 49 -11.90 10.64 -17.43
C LYS A 49 -10.56 9.94 -17.22
N GLU A 50 -9.73 9.90 -18.22
CA GLU A 50 -8.49 9.13 -18.26
C GLU A 50 -7.27 10.02 -18.02
N TYR A 51 -6.37 9.56 -17.17
CA TYR A 51 -5.12 10.25 -16.83
C TYR A 51 -3.96 9.25 -16.85
N GLN A 52 -3.18 9.24 -17.94
CA GLN A 52 -1.95 8.45 -18.01
C GLN A 52 -0.84 9.20 -17.26
N LEU A 53 -0.70 8.94 -15.97
CA LEU A 53 0.25 9.63 -15.11
C LEU A 53 1.67 9.06 -15.24
N MET A 54 1.77 7.73 -15.26
CA MET A 54 3.02 7.00 -15.38
C MET A 54 2.79 5.73 -16.20
N ASN A 55 3.87 5.14 -16.70
CA ASN A 55 3.83 3.84 -17.37
C ASN A 55 5.04 3.02 -16.94
N ILE A 56 5.02 2.54 -15.69
CA ILE A 56 6.17 1.90 -15.04
C ILE A 56 5.82 0.51 -14.50
N ASP A 57 6.84 -0.31 -14.33
CA ASP A 57 6.78 -1.44 -13.40
C ASP A 57 6.69 -0.92 -11.96
N SER A 58 5.93 -1.59 -11.10
CA SER A 58 5.77 -1.15 -9.70
C SER A 58 7.07 -1.21 -8.89
N ASN A 59 8.06 -1.98 -9.31
CA ASN A 59 9.40 -1.98 -8.71
C ASN A 59 10.15 -0.66 -8.93
N GLU A 60 9.73 0.15 -9.91
CA GLU A 60 10.25 1.49 -10.19
C GLU A 60 9.51 2.59 -9.40
N MET A 61 8.58 2.22 -8.53
CA MET A 61 7.87 3.17 -7.66
C MET A 61 8.83 3.70 -6.59
N THR A 62 9.04 5.02 -6.58
CA THR A 62 9.89 5.72 -5.59
C THR A 62 9.05 6.63 -4.70
N HIS A 63 9.67 7.19 -3.66
CA HIS A 63 9.01 8.15 -2.76
C HIS A 63 8.56 9.41 -3.52
N GLU A 64 9.35 9.90 -4.45
CA GLU A 64 9.01 11.05 -5.31
C GLU A 64 7.80 10.72 -6.19
N LYS A 65 7.74 9.51 -6.75
CA LYS A 65 6.59 9.06 -7.54
C LYS A 65 5.32 8.89 -6.70
N TRP A 66 5.45 8.47 -5.44
CA TRP A 66 4.31 8.49 -4.52
C TRP A 66 3.77 9.90 -4.28
N LEU A 67 4.64 10.89 -4.09
CA LEU A 67 4.23 12.28 -3.93
C LEU A 67 3.58 12.84 -5.21
N ILE A 68 4.12 12.51 -6.37
CA ILE A 68 3.51 12.86 -7.67
C ILE A 68 2.12 12.24 -7.78
N LEU A 69 1.97 10.95 -7.50
CA LEU A 69 0.68 10.25 -7.56
C LEU A 69 -0.34 10.87 -6.59
N LYS A 70 0.05 11.07 -5.32
CA LYS A 70 -0.79 11.73 -4.31
C LYS A 70 -1.28 13.10 -4.77
N ASN A 71 -0.38 13.96 -5.21
CA ASN A 71 -0.72 15.33 -5.58
C ASN A 71 -1.65 15.37 -6.81
N ASN A 72 -1.42 14.50 -7.80
CA ASN A 72 -2.31 14.40 -8.97
C ASN A 72 -3.68 13.88 -8.59
N ILE A 73 -3.78 12.87 -7.72
CA ILE A 73 -5.10 12.38 -7.25
C ILE A 73 -5.85 13.50 -6.53
N GLU A 74 -5.20 14.27 -5.66
CA GLU A 74 -5.84 15.39 -4.96
C GLU A 74 -6.27 16.50 -5.92
N GLU A 75 -5.45 16.86 -6.89
CA GLU A 75 -5.79 17.84 -7.93
C GLU A 75 -7.00 17.37 -8.75
N ILE A 76 -6.99 16.15 -9.25
CA ILE A 76 -8.10 15.55 -10.01
C ILE A 76 -9.38 15.54 -9.17
N LEU A 77 -9.33 15.11 -7.92
CA LEU A 77 -10.49 15.00 -7.05
C LEU A 77 -10.95 16.34 -6.47
N SER A 78 -10.17 17.42 -6.64
CA SER A 78 -10.61 18.79 -6.33
C SER A 78 -11.66 19.32 -7.31
N ASP A 79 -11.78 18.73 -8.50
CA ASP A 79 -12.87 18.97 -9.44
C ASP A 79 -14.16 18.35 -8.91
N ASP A 80 -15.16 19.19 -8.60
CA ASP A 80 -16.46 18.73 -8.08
C ASP A 80 -17.25 17.87 -9.07
N THR A 81 -16.89 17.88 -10.35
CA THR A 81 -17.51 17.03 -11.39
C THR A 81 -16.97 15.59 -11.36
N ILE A 82 -15.91 15.31 -10.62
CA ILE A 82 -15.31 13.98 -10.48
C ILE A 82 -15.73 13.39 -9.13
N ASP A 83 -16.41 12.24 -9.16
CA ASP A 83 -16.98 11.59 -7.98
C ASP A 83 -16.01 10.64 -7.26
N GLY A 84 -14.96 10.17 -7.93
CA GLY A 84 -13.98 9.23 -7.38
C GLY A 84 -12.86 8.94 -8.36
N ALA A 85 -11.87 8.16 -7.92
CA ALA A 85 -10.74 7.74 -8.74
C ALA A 85 -10.49 6.24 -8.64
N VAL A 86 -10.06 5.63 -9.76
CA VAL A 86 -9.48 4.30 -9.81
C VAL A 86 -8.02 4.43 -10.24
N VAL A 87 -7.12 3.85 -9.47
CA VAL A 87 -5.68 3.85 -9.77
C VAL A 87 -5.28 2.48 -10.26
N THR A 88 -4.82 2.35 -11.51
CA THR A 88 -4.20 1.11 -11.97
C THR A 88 -2.73 1.09 -11.60
N HIS A 89 -2.28 0.00 -10.97
CA HIS A 89 -0.94 -0.11 -10.38
C HIS A 89 -0.37 -1.51 -10.57
N GLY A 90 0.94 -1.63 -10.70
CA GLY A 90 1.62 -2.92 -10.68
C GLY A 90 1.53 -3.59 -9.31
N THR A 91 1.35 -4.90 -9.28
CA THR A 91 0.94 -5.64 -8.07
C THR A 91 2.04 -5.83 -7.03
N ASP A 92 3.34 -5.68 -7.37
CA ASP A 92 4.44 -6.05 -6.47
C ASP A 92 4.63 -5.09 -5.29
N THR A 93 4.32 -3.80 -5.47
CA THR A 93 4.40 -2.77 -4.43
C THR A 93 3.09 -2.00 -4.23
N LEU A 94 1.99 -2.55 -4.74
CA LEU A 94 0.66 -1.94 -4.62
C LEU A 94 0.25 -1.72 -3.16
N ASP A 95 0.54 -2.66 -2.29
CA ASP A 95 0.20 -2.63 -0.87
C ASP A 95 0.92 -1.50 -0.12
N GLU A 96 2.16 -1.20 -0.47
CA GLU A 96 2.90 -0.04 0.05
C GLU A 96 2.29 1.28 -0.45
N THR A 97 2.01 1.38 -1.76
CA THR A 97 1.37 2.55 -2.38
C THR A 97 -0.03 2.79 -1.80
N ALA A 98 -0.84 1.74 -1.64
CA ALA A 98 -2.18 1.83 -1.07
C ALA A 98 -2.15 2.37 0.37
N TYR A 99 -1.19 1.90 1.17
CA TYR A 99 -1.03 2.40 2.54
C TYR A 99 -0.52 3.83 2.58
N PHE A 100 0.46 4.19 1.76
CA PHE A 100 0.92 5.57 1.64
C PHE A 100 -0.23 6.53 1.30
N LEU A 101 -1.05 6.20 0.31
CA LEU A 101 -2.21 7.00 -0.07
C LEU A 101 -3.28 7.03 1.04
N THR A 102 -3.49 5.93 1.76
CA THR A 102 -4.39 5.86 2.93
C THR A 102 -3.98 6.86 4.01
N LEU A 103 -2.68 7.05 4.22
CA LEU A 103 -2.15 7.97 5.22
C LEU A 103 -2.15 9.43 4.75
N THR A 104 -2.00 9.68 3.44
CA THR A 104 -1.61 11.02 2.97
C THR A 104 -2.68 11.75 2.15
N LEU A 105 -3.68 11.07 1.59
CA LEU A 105 -4.73 11.73 0.81
C LEU A 105 -5.66 12.54 1.70
N ASN A 106 -6.02 13.75 1.23
CA ASN A 106 -7.00 14.63 1.87
C ASN A 106 -8.29 14.68 1.04
N THR A 107 -8.94 13.55 0.87
CA THR A 107 -10.21 13.47 0.17
C THR A 107 -11.15 12.47 0.83
N PRO A 108 -12.47 12.76 0.93
CA PRO A 108 -13.47 11.77 1.30
C PRO A 108 -13.99 10.97 0.09
N LYS A 109 -13.68 11.42 -1.15
CA LYS A 109 -14.11 10.72 -2.37
C LYS A 109 -13.43 9.36 -2.48
N PRO A 110 -14.10 8.35 -3.05
CA PRO A 110 -13.52 7.03 -3.23
C PRO A 110 -12.23 7.05 -4.05
N VAL A 111 -11.20 6.38 -3.56
CA VAL A 111 -9.97 6.07 -4.30
C VAL A 111 -9.75 4.57 -4.23
N VAL A 112 -9.81 3.88 -5.37
CA VAL A 112 -9.73 2.43 -5.46
C VAL A 112 -8.49 2.03 -6.26
N LEU A 113 -7.57 1.29 -5.65
CA LEU A 113 -6.43 0.71 -6.36
C LEU A 113 -6.81 -0.65 -6.94
N THR A 114 -6.34 -0.93 -8.14
CA THR A 114 -6.45 -2.25 -8.76
C THR A 114 -5.29 -2.51 -9.72
N GLY A 115 -5.24 -3.71 -10.25
CA GLY A 115 -4.21 -4.14 -11.20
C GLY A 115 -4.53 -5.53 -11.75
N ALA A 116 -3.50 -6.22 -12.25
CA ALA A 116 -3.66 -7.56 -12.78
C ALA A 116 -2.45 -8.44 -12.43
N MET A 117 -2.70 -9.73 -12.22
CA MET A 117 -1.67 -10.75 -12.07
C MET A 117 -1.27 -11.37 -13.43
N ARG A 118 -2.11 -11.19 -14.47
CA ARG A 118 -1.87 -11.67 -15.82
C ARG A 118 -1.84 -10.50 -16.79
N PRO A 119 -0.88 -10.46 -17.74
CA PRO A 119 -0.82 -9.39 -18.74
C PRO A 119 -2.06 -9.42 -19.65
N ALA A 120 -2.38 -8.29 -20.27
CA ALA A 120 -3.54 -8.15 -21.15
C ALA A 120 -3.57 -9.17 -22.30
N THR A 121 -2.40 -9.63 -22.75
CA THR A 121 -2.26 -10.64 -23.82
C THR A 121 -2.43 -12.08 -23.36
N ALA A 122 -2.58 -12.33 -22.06
CA ALA A 122 -2.75 -13.69 -21.52
C ALA A 122 -4.13 -14.28 -21.83
N THR A 123 -4.21 -15.62 -21.90
CA THR A 123 -5.51 -16.29 -21.87
C THR A 123 -6.17 -16.03 -20.52
N SER A 124 -7.40 -15.54 -20.53
CA SER A 124 -8.14 -15.15 -19.30
C SER A 124 -7.37 -14.13 -18.45
N ALA A 125 -7.00 -12.99 -19.03
CA ALA A 125 -6.47 -11.85 -18.31
C ALA A 125 -7.48 -11.39 -17.23
N ASP A 126 -6.99 -11.13 -16.01
CA ASP A 126 -7.83 -10.72 -14.88
C ASP A 126 -8.04 -9.20 -14.80
N GLY A 127 -7.18 -8.43 -15.48
CA GLY A 127 -7.18 -6.96 -15.44
C GLY A 127 -8.50 -6.30 -15.84
N PRO A 128 -9.12 -6.66 -16.97
CA PRO A 128 -10.38 -6.07 -17.42
C PRO A 128 -11.48 -6.18 -16.36
N PHE A 129 -11.66 -7.36 -15.78
CA PHE A 129 -12.69 -7.56 -14.76
C PHE A 129 -12.38 -6.85 -13.44
N ASN A 130 -11.12 -6.86 -13.00
CA ASN A 130 -10.70 -6.11 -11.83
C ASN A 130 -10.93 -4.59 -12.02
N LEU A 131 -10.63 -4.04 -13.21
CA LEU A 131 -10.86 -2.63 -13.52
C LEU A 131 -12.35 -2.29 -13.53
N TYR A 132 -13.17 -3.12 -14.17
CA TYR A 132 -14.62 -2.95 -14.19
C TYR A 132 -15.20 -2.88 -12.78
N GLN A 133 -14.87 -3.84 -11.93
CA GLN A 133 -15.34 -3.87 -10.55
C GLN A 133 -14.79 -2.70 -9.72
N ALA A 134 -13.55 -2.27 -9.93
CA ALA A 134 -12.99 -1.12 -9.24
C ALA A 134 -13.76 0.18 -9.58
N ILE A 135 -14.21 0.33 -10.83
CA ILE A 135 -15.05 1.45 -11.26
C ILE A 135 -16.43 1.38 -10.60
N CYS A 136 -17.07 0.19 -10.59
CA CYS A 136 -18.35 -0.01 -9.89
C CYS A 136 -18.21 0.32 -8.41
N LEU A 137 -17.14 -0.12 -7.76
CA LEU A 137 -16.84 0.17 -6.36
C LEU A 137 -16.65 1.68 -6.13
N ALA A 138 -15.91 2.37 -6.99
CA ALA A 138 -15.73 3.83 -6.90
C ALA A 138 -17.06 4.60 -7.10
N CYS A 139 -17.98 4.04 -7.89
CA CYS A 139 -19.33 4.59 -8.07
C CYS A 139 -20.26 4.34 -6.87
N HIS A 140 -19.97 3.39 -6.01
CA HIS A 140 -20.87 3.01 -4.93
C HIS A 140 -20.93 4.07 -3.82
N GLY A 141 -22.14 4.39 -3.34
CA GLY A 141 -22.33 5.45 -2.33
C GLY A 141 -21.62 5.17 -1.00
N GLU A 142 -21.61 3.92 -0.57
CA GLU A 142 -20.93 3.52 0.67
C GLU A 142 -19.39 3.51 0.59
N SER A 143 -18.81 3.67 -0.60
CA SER A 143 -17.35 3.80 -0.76
C SER A 143 -16.83 5.16 -0.32
N TYR A 144 -17.72 6.15 -0.18
CA TYR A 144 -17.38 7.48 0.28
C TYR A 144 -16.91 7.47 1.74
N ASN A 145 -15.82 8.15 2.03
CA ASN A 145 -15.23 8.28 3.36
C ASN A 145 -14.82 6.94 4.01
N ARG A 146 -14.46 5.92 3.20
CA ARG A 146 -13.91 4.63 3.68
C ARG A 146 -12.39 4.56 3.60
N GLY A 147 -11.70 5.65 3.27
CA GLY A 147 -10.27 5.65 3.01
C GLY A 147 -9.95 5.15 1.61
N VAL A 148 -8.70 4.79 1.40
CA VAL A 148 -8.26 4.13 0.16
C VAL A 148 -8.70 2.67 0.18
N LEU A 149 -9.31 2.24 -0.90
CA LEU A 149 -9.76 0.86 -1.12
C LEU A 149 -8.83 0.18 -2.14
N ALA A 150 -8.79 -1.12 -2.12
CA ALA A 150 -8.20 -1.91 -3.18
C ALA A 150 -9.13 -3.05 -3.56
N LEU A 151 -9.13 -3.42 -4.84
CA LEU A 151 -9.99 -4.47 -5.37
C LEU A 151 -9.20 -5.47 -6.20
N PHE A 152 -9.29 -6.74 -5.82
CA PHE A 152 -8.77 -7.87 -6.59
C PHE A 152 -9.65 -9.10 -6.39
N SER A 153 -9.87 -9.86 -7.46
CA SER A 153 -10.57 -11.15 -7.40
C SER A 153 -11.87 -11.09 -6.58
N ASN A 154 -12.74 -10.12 -6.88
CA ASN A 154 -14.03 -9.88 -6.22
C ASN A 154 -13.93 -9.44 -4.74
N THR A 155 -12.75 -9.22 -4.18
CA THR A 155 -12.57 -8.87 -2.77
C THR A 155 -12.20 -7.41 -2.59
N ILE A 156 -12.88 -6.74 -1.67
CA ILE A 156 -12.65 -5.33 -1.31
C ILE A 156 -11.75 -5.29 -0.09
N TYR A 157 -10.59 -4.69 -0.23
CA TYR A 157 -9.59 -4.54 0.82
C TYR A 157 -9.46 -3.08 1.27
N SER A 158 -9.10 -2.90 2.55
CA SER A 158 -8.55 -1.63 3.02
C SER A 158 -7.14 -1.41 2.44
N GLY A 159 -6.84 -0.21 1.97
CA GLY A 159 -5.47 0.14 1.56
C GLY A 159 -4.44 0.01 2.70
N ARG A 160 -4.89 0.03 3.97
CA ARG A 160 -4.05 -0.27 5.13
C ARG A 160 -3.66 -1.74 5.21
N ASP A 161 -4.60 -2.64 4.94
CA ASP A 161 -4.44 -4.04 5.35
C ASP A 161 -4.17 -5.00 4.18
N ILE A 162 -4.42 -4.59 2.93
CA ILE A 162 -4.10 -5.40 1.75
C ILE A 162 -2.61 -5.76 1.71
N GLU A 163 -2.29 -7.02 1.44
CA GLU A 163 -0.92 -7.52 1.25
C GLU A 163 -0.85 -8.53 0.11
N LYS A 164 0.21 -8.47 -0.69
CA LYS A 164 0.49 -9.48 -1.70
C LYS A 164 1.08 -10.73 -1.04
N VAL A 165 0.31 -11.81 -1.03
CA VAL A 165 0.68 -13.09 -0.39
C VAL A 165 1.00 -14.21 -1.38
N ASN A 166 0.79 -13.96 -2.67
CA ASN A 166 1.10 -14.92 -3.73
C ASN A 166 1.68 -14.21 -4.96
N ASN A 167 2.69 -14.82 -5.57
CA ASN A 167 3.43 -14.20 -6.67
C ASN A 167 2.95 -14.61 -8.08
N PHE A 168 1.97 -15.53 -8.22
CA PHE A 168 1.53 -15.99 -9.55
C PHE A 168 0.02 -16.27 -9.68
N LYS A 169 -0.70 -16.54 -8.59
CA LYS A 169 -2.16 -16.73 -8.63
C LYS A 169 -2.87 -15.41 -8.91
N ILE A 170 -4.06 -15.46 -9.49
CA ILE A 170 -4.91 -14.25 -9.62
C ILE A 170 -5.47 -13.81 -8.27
N ASP A 171 -5.75 -14.74 -7.37
CA ASP A 171 -6.08 -14.52 -5.98
C ASP A 171 -4.76 -14.37 -5.18
N ALA A 172 -4.11 -13.23 -5.39
CA ALA A 172 -2.76 -12.96 -4.91
C ALA A 172 -2.69 -12.09 -3.66
N PHE A 173 -3.82 -11.53 -3.24
CA PHE A 173 -3.89 -10.59 -2.13
C PHE A 173 -4.69 -11.13 -0.96
N ASP A 174 -4.29 -10.73 0.25
CA ASP A 174 -4.96 -11.04 1.51
C ASP A 174 -4.87 -9.82 2.43
N GLN A 175 -5.52 -9.87 3.58
CA GLN A 175 -5.57 -8.81 4.59
C GLN A 175 -5.00 -9.24 5.94
N ARG A 176 -4.05 -10.16 5.94
CA ARG A 176 -3.49 -10.77 7.15
C ARG A 176 -4.58 -11.39 8.04
N SER A 177 -4.66 -10.93 9.30
CA SER A 177 -5.58 -11.48 10.30
C SER A 177 -6.84 -10.64 10.53
N LEU A 178 -7.05 -9.55 9.78
CA LEU A 178 -8.09 -8.55 10.10
C LEU A 178 -9.40 -8.71 9.31
N GLY A 179 -9.41 -9.48 8.23
CA GLY A 179 -10.57 -9.66 7.36
C GLY A 179 -10.72 -8.55 6.30
N CYS A 180 -11.36 -8.87 5.18
CA CYS A 180 -11.64 -7.92 4.11
C CYS A 180 -12.78 -6.97 4.49
N LEU A 181 -12.94 -5.88 3.73
CA LEU A 181 -14.04 -4.95 3.93
C LEU A 181 -15.36 -5.47 3.34
N GLY A 182 -15.28 -6.28 2.30
CA GLY A 182 -16.45 -6.80 1.61
C GLY A 182 -16.09 -7.53 0.33
N TYR A 183 -17.10 -7.78 -0.46
CA TYR A 183 -16.99 -8.50 -1.72
C TYR A 183 -17.80 -7.84 -2.82
N MET A 184 -17.46 -8.19 -4.05
CA MET A 184 -18.23 -7.83 -5.22
C MET A 184 -18.79 -9.06 -5.91
N GLN A 185 -20.00 -8.95 -6.41
CA GLN A 185 -20.56 -9.87 -7.38
C GLN A 185 -20.99 -9.06 -8.60
N ASP A 186 -20.30 -9.28 -9.71
CA ASP A 186 -20.46 -8.46 -10.91
C ASP A 186 -20.28 -6.96 -10.59
N GLN A 187 -21.32 -6.15 -10.68
CA GLN A 187 -21.32 -4.73 -10.33
C GLN A 187 -21.79 -4.44 -8.90
N GLU A 188 -22.34 -5.42 -8.21
CA GLU A 188 -22.93 -5.25 -6.89
C GLU A 188 -21.87 -5.26 -5.79
N VAL A 189 -21.95 -4.28 -4.88
CA VAL A 189 -21.00 -4.05 -3.79
C VAL A 189 -21.62 -4.50 -2.47
N TYR A 190 -20.91 -5.35 -1.72
CA TYR A 190 -21.33 -5.84 -0.42
C TYR A 190 -20.28 -5.52 0.64
N PHE A 191 -20.47 -4.46 1.41
CA PHE A 191 -19.63 -4.14 2.55
C PHE A 191 -20.13 -4.85 3.81
N TYR A 192 -19.21 -5.46 4.56
CA TYR A 192 -19.49 -6.14 5.83
C TYR A 192 -18.75 -5.53 7.01
N THR A 193 -17.61 -4.86 6.76
CA THR A 193 -16.78 -4.26 7.79
C THR A 193 -16.28 -2.88 7.35
N GLN A 194 -15.64 -2.18 8.28
CA GLN A 194 -14.91 -0.95 7.99
C GLN A 194 -13.66 -0.87 8.84
N THR A 195 -12.64 -0.15 8.37
CA THR A 195 -11.46 0.09 9.18
C THR A 195 -11.78 1.03 10.36
N SER A 196 -11.26 0.69 11.54
CA SER A 196 -11.32 1.54 12.73
C SER A 196 -10.11 2.48 12.84
N LYS A 197 -9.13 2.32 11.96
CA LYS A 197 -7.89 3.08 11.96
C LYS A 197 -8.04 4.42 11.25
N ILE A 198 -7.25 5.41 11.64
CA ILE A 198 -7.27 6.75 11.06
C ILE A 198 -6.77 6.69 9.62
N HIS A 199 -7.46 7.42 8.72
CA HIS A 199 -7.13 7.46 7.29
C HIS A 199 -7.53 8.80 6.64
N THR A 200 -7.00 9.09 5.47
CA THR A 200 -7.36 10.18 4.55
C THR A 200 -7.65 11.51 5.26
N VAL A 201 -8.87 12.03 5.21
CA VAL A 201 -9.23 13.36 5.78
C VAL A 201 -9.00 13.50 7.28
N LYS A 202 -8.95 12.39 8.01
CA LYS A 202 -8.67 12.39 9.46
C LYS A 202 -7.18 12.22 9.78
N SER A 203 -6.37 11.89 8.78
CA SER A 203 -4.94 11.63 8.97
C SER A 203 -4.17 12.92 9.29
N ARG A 204 -3.24 12.86 10.21
CA ARG A 204 -2.30 13.96 10.47
C ARG A 204 -1.31 14.18 9.33
N PHE A 205 -1.16 13.20 8.42
CA PHE A 205 -0.24 13.21 7.28
C PHE A 205 -0.89 13.71 5.98
N ASN A 206 -2.15 14.11 5.99
CA ASN A 206 -2.90 14.58 4.80
C ASN A 206 -2.56 16.02 4.37
N LYS A 207 -1.53 16.60 4.93
CA LYS A 207 -1.03 17.93 4.56
C LYS A 207 0.01 17.81 3.45
N ARG A 208 0.47 18.96 2.97
CA ARG A 208 1.59 19.00 2.03
C ARG A 208 2.83 18.34 2.64
N ILE A 209 3.42 17.42 1.90
CA ILE A 209 4.65 16.73 2.24
C ILE A 209 5.71 17.18 1.23
N ASP A 210 6.74 17.88 1.71
CA ASP A 210 7.82 18.39 0.85
C ASP A 210 8.93 17.35 0.67
N SER A 211 9.16 16.49 1.66
CA SER A 211 10.12 15.40 1.59
C SER A 211 9.74 14.27 2.54
N ILE A 212 10.16 13.07 2.21
CA ILE A 212 9.95 11.85 3.02
C ILE A 212 11.29 11.46 3.63
N LYS A 213 11.26 11.02 4.91
CA LYS A 213 12.47 10.63 5.63
C LYS A 213 12.94 9.24 5.22
N SER A 214 14.25 9.00 5.34
CA SER A 214 14.84 7.72 4.96
C SER A 214 14.73 6.69 6.08
N VAL A 215 14.09 5.56 5.79
CA VAL A 215 13.92 4.41 6.69
C VAL A 215 14.27 3.12 5.97
N ALA A 216 15.08 2.28 6.60
CA ALA A 216 15.45 0.96 6.07
C ALA A 216 14.64 -0.17 6.71
N ILE A 217 14.63 -1.33 6.06
CA ILE A 217 14.16 -2.59 6.66
C ILE A 217 15.37 -3.51 6.86
N ALA A 218 15.61 -3.95 8.09
CA ALA A 218 16.62 -4.94 8.44
C ALA A 218 15.94 -6.30 8.61
N PHE A 219 16.24 -7.23 7.72
CA PHE A 219 15.66 -8.57 7.76
C PHE A 219 16.51 -9.50 8.65
N TYR A 220 15.93 -9.97 9.76
CA TYR A 220 16.57 -10.87 10.68
C TYR A 220 16.47 -12.34 10.24
N TYR A 221 17.57 -13.05 10.27
CA TYR A 221 17.68 -14.49 10.00
C TYR A 221 18.70 -15.15 10.94
N SER A 222 18.72 -16.48 10.98
CA SER A 222 19.66 -17.24 11.82
C SER A 222 21.11 -16.91 11.47
N GLY A 223 21.88 -16.41 12.43
CA GLY A 223 23.25 -15.97 12.21
C GLY A 223 23.39 -14.58 11.59
N ALA A 224 22.33 -13.77 11.54
CA ALA A 224 22.41 -12.40 11.06
C ALA A 224 23.37 -11.57 11.92
N ASP A 225 24.37 -10.96 11.27
CA ASP A 225 25.34 -10.09 11.92
C ASP A 225 24.69 -8.74 12.28
N ALA A 226 24.86 -8.30 13.53
CA ALA A 226 24.37 -7.01 14.00
C ALA A 226 25.04 -5.83 13.29
N LYS A 227 26.18 -6.02 12.65
CA LYS A 227 26.87 -4.97 11.87
C LYS A 227 25.95 -4.31 10.85
N ILE A 228 24.98 -5.05 10.28
CA ILE A 228 24.04 -4.48 9.31
C ILE A 228 23.26 -3.30 9.90
N LEU A 229 22.93 -3.30 11.20
CA LEU A 229 22.21 -2.19 11.84
C LEU A 229 23.05 -0.91 11.88
N TYR A 230 24.36 -1.05 12.16
CA TYR A 230 25.29 0.10 12.14
C TYR A 230 25.45 0.65 10.71
N ASP A 231 25.57 -0.23 9.72
CA ASP A 231 25.71 0.17 8.32
C ASP A 231 24.45 0.91 7.82
N LEU A 232 23.24 0.45 8.21
CA LEU A 232 21.97 1.09 7.88
C LEU A 232 21.79 2.44 8.61
N ALA A 233 22.12 2.51 9.90
CA ALA A 233 21.99 3.72 10.71
C ALA A 233 22.85 4.89 10.20
N ASN A 234 23.90 4.64 9.45
CA ASN A 234 24.72 5.70 8.84
C ASN A 234 23.97 6.50 7.76
N ASN A 235 22.91 5.92 7.16
CA ASN A 235 22.20 6.52 6.02
C ASN A 235 20.69 6.67 6.23
N HIS A 236 20.16 6.17 7.36
CA HIS A 236 18.73 6.14 7.64
C HIS A 236 18.43 6.66 9.05
N GLU A 237 17.39 7.48 9.17
CA GLU A 237 16.93 8.02 10.47
C GLU A 237 16.15 6.97 11.27
N GLY A 238 15.59 5.97 10.59
CA GLY A 238 14.84 4.89 11.22
C GLY A 238 15.12 3.54 10.58
N ILE A 239 14.96 2.47 11.37
CA ILE A 239 15.13 1.09 10.93
C ILE A 239 13.94 0.26 11.41
N VAL A 240 13.27 -0.40 10.48
CA VAL A 240 12.25 -1.42 10.79
C VAL A 240 12.93 -2.79 10.82
N ILE A 241 12.79 -3.50 11.91
CA ILE A 241 13.33 -4.86 12.06
C ILE A 241 12.25 -5.85 11.66
N ALA A 242 12.45 -6.58 10.55
CA ALA A 242 11.67 -7.74 10.18
C ALA A 242 12.19 -8.98 10.95
N GLY A 243 11.82 -9.06 12.23
CA GLY A 243 12.32 -10.09 13.16
C GLY A 243 11.71 -11.46 12.94
N SER A 244 12.21 -12.46 13.62
CA SER A 244 11.63 -13.80 13.66
C SER A 244 10.47 -13.88 14.68
N GLY A 245 9.52 -14.79 14.49
CA GLY A 245 8.38 -14.95 15.40
C GLY A 245 7.67 -13.62 15.68
N SER A 246 7.55 -13.22 16.92
CA SER A 246 6.93 -11.94 17.35
C SER A 246 7.86 -10.72 17.18
N GLY A 247 8.71 -10.71 16.17
CA GLY A 247 9.66 -9.63 15.93
C GLY A 247 10.99 -9.81 16.66
N ASN A 248 11.37 -11.05 17.00
CA ASN A 248 12.53 -11.37 17.82
C ASN A 248 13.83 -11.29 17.04
N TYR A 249 14.93 -11.04 17.77
CA TYR A 249 16.30 -10.96 17.29
C TYR A 249 17.29 -11.41 18.36
N SER A 250 18.58 -11.50 18.02
CA SER A 250 19.62 -11.97 18.93
C SER A 250 20.06 -10.89 19.94
N GLN A 251 20.76 -11.31 21.02
CA GLN A 251 21.34 -10.39 21.99
C GLN A 251 22.34 -9.41 21.35
N ALA A 252 23.07 -9.83 20.31
CA ALA A 252 23.96 -8.94 19.58
C ALA A 252 23.20 -7.81 18.86
N TRP A 253 21.98 -8.10 18.35
CA TRP A 253 21.11 -7.10 17.76
C TRP A 253 20.53 -6.17 18.81
N LEU A 254 20.10 -6.71 19.98
CA LEU A 254 19.63 -5.88 21.09
C LEU A 254 20.67 -4.85 21.50
N LYS A 255 21.93 -5.28 21.71
CA LYS A 255 23.03 -4.38 22.04
C LYS A 255 23.24 -3.28 20.97
N ALA A 256 23.19 -3.66 19.69
CA ALA A 256 23.32 -2.69 18.60
C ALA A 256 22.14 -1.68 18.58
N ILE A 257 20.91 -2.13 18.88
CA ILE A 257 19.73 -1.28 18.99
C ILE A 257 19.90 -0.28 20.15
N GLU A 258 20.39 -0.73 21.31
CA GLU A 258 20.68 0.13 22.46
C GLU A 258 21.67 1.24 22.07
N GLU A 259 22.83 0.87 21.56
CA GLU A 259 23.87 1.82 21.17
C GLU A 259 23.43 2.83 20.08
N LEU A 260 22.63 2.36 19.11
CA LEU A 260 22.16 3.21 18.01
C LEU A 260 20.97 4.08 18.42
N SER A 261 20.12 3.59 19.31
CA SER A 261 19.01 4.38 19.89
C SER A 261 19.51 5.57 20.70
N GLU A 262 20.64 5.42 21.43
CA GLU A 262 21.30 6.53 22.12
C GLU A 262 21.84 7.61 21.16
N LYS A 263 22.13 7.21 19.91
CA LYS A 263 22.57 8.13 18.84
C LYS A 263 21.42 8.73 18.04
N GLY A 264 20.17 8.42 18.40
CA GLY A 264 18.97 9.00 17.81
C GLY A 264 18.32 8.18 16.70
N THR A 265 18.80 6.96 16.39
CA THR A 265 18.12 6.09 15.43
C THR A 265 16.81 5.57 16.03
N ILE A 266 15.71 5.69 15.29
CA ILE A 266 14.40 5.17 15.71
C ILE A 266 14.21 3.75 15.17
N PHE A 267 13.88 2.83 16.08
CA PHE A 267 13.62 1.44 15.71
C PHE A 267 12.14 1.08 15.80
N VAL A 268 11.65 0.36 14.79
CA VAL A 268 10.35 -0.30 14.83
C VAL A 268 10.57 -1.81 14.79
N ARG A 269 9.98 -2.52 15.73
CA ARG A 269 9.99 -3.98 15.80
C ARG A 269 8.77 -4.53 15.07
N SER A 270 9.00 -5.22 13.96
CA SER A 270 8.01 -5.90 13.14
C SER A 270 8.40 -7.36 12.92
N SER A 271 7.59 -8.14 12.23
CA SER A 271 7.82 -9.55 12.00
C SER A 271 7.92 -9.87 10.51
N ARG A 272 8.84 -10.78 10.16
CA ARG A 272 8.89 -11.43 8.83
C ARG A 272 7.79 -12.46 8.62
N ILE A 273 7.04 -12.78 9.67
CA ILE A 273 5.88 -13.69 9.58
C ILE A 273 4.70 -12.89 9.05
N SER A 274 4.06 -13.39 8.00
CA SER A 274 3.00 -12.69 7.29
C SER A 274 1.70 -12.53 8.09
N GLN A 275 1.47 -13.33 9.12
CA GLN A 275 0.28 -13.26 9.97
C GLN A 275 0.67 -13.12 11.44
N GLY A 276 -0.23 -12.54 12.23
CA GLY A 276 -0.06 -12.32 13.66
C GLY A 276 0.16 -10.86 14.03
N ILE A 277 0.39 -10.63 15.30
CA ILE A 277 0.53 -9.30 15.90
C ILE A 277 1.87 -9.23 16.63
N VAL A 278 2.60 -8.15 16.43
CA VAL A 278 3.77 -7.82 17.25
C VAL A 278 3.30 -6.93 18.38
N PHE A 279 3.28 -7.46 19.59
CA PHE A 279 2.90 -6.73 20.80
C PHE A 279 4.09 -5.97 21.38
N ASP A 280 3.80 -4.91 22.10
CA ASP A 280 4.78 -4.27 22.98
C ASP A 280 4.96 -5.15 24.21
N ASP A 281 6.18 -5.65 24.47
CA ASP A 281 6.47 -6.63 25.51
C ASP A 281 7.93 -6.47 25.98
N GLU A 282 8.11 -6.33 27.29
CA GLU A 282 9.42 -6.19 27.95
C GLU A 282 10.34 -7.41 27.71
N ILE A 283 9.80 -8.61 27.47
CA ILE A 283 10.61 -9.81 27.17
C ILE A 283 11.42 -9.62 25.89
N PHE A 284 10.86 -8.93 24.91
CA PHE A 284 11.48 -8.74 23.60
C PHE A 284 12.13 -7.35 23.44
N ASP A 285 11.76 -6.39 24.28
CA ASP A 285 12.29 -5.04 24.27
C ASP A 285 12.39 -4.51 25.72
N PRO A 286 13.34 -5.02 26.51
CA PRO A 286 13.42 -4.75 27.97
C PRO A 286 13.67 -3.29 28.32
N HIS A 287 14.08 -2.49 27.35
CA HIS A 287 14.37 -1.07 27.55
C HIS A 287 13.40 -0.15 26.80
N HIS A 288 12.32 -0.69 26.22
CA HIS A 288 11.32 0.05 25.45
C HIS A 288 11.92 0.94 24.33
N LEU A 289 12.97 0.44 23.68
CA LEU A 289 13.71 1.17 22.65
C LEU A 289 13.04 1.08 21.27
N CYS A 290 12.30 0.01 21.04
CA CYS A 290 11.58 -0.21 19.80
C CYS A 290 10.11 0.22 19.91
N ILE A 291 9.56 0.63 18.79
CA ILE A 291 8.12 0.81 18.61
C ILE A 291 7.56 -0.47 18.05
N SER A 292 6.45 -0.98 18.58
CA SER A 292 5.79 -2.15 18.04
C SER A 292 5.05 -1.80 16.74
N SER A 293 5.24 -2.61 15.67
CA SER A 293 4.49 -2.44 14.43
C SER A 293 3.03 -2.90 14.53
N ASN A 294 2.66 -3.58 15.61
CA ASN A 294 1.35 -4.16 15.80
C ASN A 294 0.97 -5.08 14.63
N THR A 295 -0.07 -4.75 13.87
CA THR A 295 -0.53 -5.52 12.71
C THR A 295 0.14 -5.14 11.39
N LEU A 296 1.00 -4.12 11.36
CA LEU A 296 1.66 -3.68 10.13
C LEU A 296 2.80 -4.62 9.73
N SER A 297 2.87 -4.94 8.45
CA SER A 297 4.04 -5.59 7.86
C SER A 297 5.28 -4.69 7.94
N PRO A 298 6.48 -5.24 7.81
CA PRO A 298 7.70 -4.42 7.80
C PRO A 298 7.66 -3.31 6.76
N GLN A 299 7.11 -3.56 5.57
CA GLN A 299 6.98 -2.59 4.49
C GLN A 299 6.06 -1.43 4.89
N LYS A 300 4.89 -1.73 5.42
CA LYS A 300 3.92 -0.71 5.87
C LYS A 300 4.38 0.02 7.12
N ALA A 301 4.99 -0.68 8.07
CA ALA A 301 5.62 -0.05 9.23
C ALA A 301 6.70 0.96 8.80
N ARG A 302 7.46 0.63 7.73
CA ARG A 302 8.41 1.54 7.11
C ARG A 302 7.71 2.79 6.55
N VAL A 303 6.63 2.63 5.79
CA VAL A 303 5.85 3.77 5.25
C VAL A 303 5.37 4.69 6.37
N LEU A 304 4.81 4.12 7.45
CA LEU A 304 4.34 4.91 8.57
C LEU A 304 5.47 5.64 9.29
N LEU A 305 6.60 4.96 9.54
CA LEU A 305 7.76 5.57 10.20
C LEU A 305 8.38 6.70 9.36
N MET A 306 8.47 6.52 8.04
CA MET A 306 8.95 7.56 7.11
C MET A 306 8.12 8.84 7.23
N LEU A 307 6.81 8.72 7.36
CA LEU A 307 5.91 9.87 7.52
C LEU A 307 5.96 10.43 8.95
N ALA A 308 6.01 9.59 9.98
CA ALA A 308 6.12 10.02 11.37
C ALA A 308 7.38 10.88 11.60
N LEU A 309 8.52 10.45 11.07
CA LEU A 309 9.80 11.16 11.17
C LEU A 309 9.81 12.51 10.43
N THR A 310 8.85 12.80 9.55
CA THR A 310 8.67 14.16 9.01
C THR A 310 8.12 15.14 10.03
N GLN A 311 7.53 14.66 11.12
CA GLN A 311 6.83 15.47 12.12
C GLN A 311 7.52 15.48 13.49
N THR A 312 8.07 14.34 13.90
CA THR A 312 8.67 14.18 15.24
C THR A 312 9.75 13.10 15.24
N HIS A 313 10.70 13.25 16.17
CA HIS A 313 11.69 12.21 16.53
C HIS A 313 11.46 11.72 17.97
N ASP A 314 10.41 12.19 18.62
CA ASP A 314 10.00 11.70 19.93
C ASP A 314 9.43 10.29 19.81
N ARG A 315 10.06 9.35 20.53
CA ARG A 315 9.72 7.92 20.43
C ARG A 315 8.31 7.62 20.93
N ASP A 316 7.89 8.30 22.00
CA ASP A 316 6.57 8.06 22.58
C ASP A 316 5.47 8.64 21.69
N GLU A 317 5.69 9.79 21.07
CA GLU A 317 4.78 10.33 20.07
C GLU A 317 4.67 9.41 18.85
N ILE A 318 5.79 8.83 18.37
CA ILE A 318 5.75 7.87 17.24
C ILE A 318 5.03 6.58 17.67
N ARG A 319 5.19 6.11 18.92
CA ARG A 319 4.44 4.95 19.44
C ARG A 319 2.93 5.20 19.40
N GLU A 320 2.48 6.39 19.82
CA GLU A 320 1.07 6.77 19.72
C GLU A 320 0.57 6.82 18.26
N ILE A 321 1.39 7.28 17.32
CA ILE A 321 1.09 7.23 15.89
C ILE A 321 0.85 5.78 15.46
N PHE A 322 1.72 4.85 15.81
CA PHE A 322 1.58 3.43 15.43
C PHE A 322 0.34 2.76 16.05
N LEU A 323 -0.15 3.25 17.19
CA LEU A 323 -1.41 2.77 17.77
C LEU A 323 -2.64 3.28 17.04
N GLN A 324 -2.58 4.48 16.45
CA GLN A 324 -3.71 5.14 15.79
C GLN A 324 -3.89 4.69 14.35
N TYR A 325 -2.81 4.37 13.66
CA TYR A 325 -2.73 4.01 12.23
C TYR A 325 -2.37 2.51 12.04
#